data_789bf55ee291a9bb773954b94f2776f4
#
_entry.id   789bf55ee291a9bb773954b94f2776f4
#
_cell.length_a   1.000
_cell.length_b   1.000
_cell.length_c   1.000
_cell.angle_alpha   90.00
_cell.angle_beta   90.00
_cell.angle_gamma   90.00
#
_symmetry.space_group_name_H-M   'P 1'
#
loop_
_entity.id
_entity.type
_entity.pdbx_description
1 polymer ?
#
loop_
_entity_poly.entity_id
_entity_poly.type
_entity_poly.pdbx_seq_one_letter_code
_entity_poly.pdbx_strand_id
1 'polypeptide(L)'
;MLTAALLLLLVLLALAVLGGRRGACGGGGLSSLPGPWALPLVGGLPPMLHPELPLHLLELARRYGPVYRLRFGAKDVVVLNSVDSIRQALTQKWSDFAGRPSSFVADLISLGGHDLSLGDFTPGWRLQRKVAHSALARAQRLQLDPVLGAQAAALCQVFRSYGGAAVDVAQDFSLQTCRTICAMAFGPMMPDAAATRDIHDCITELVALWGRGAVRALDALPLLRVFPSGALRRLLRQVRFRDAFVRAQIQRHQESLRPECARDMVDHMLQLLEERRGAGGGGDPTAEGGLTPEHVHMALVDLFIGGTETTAALLTWAVAFLLHHPQVQDGIHAELQRVLGPERPPSYGDRDRLPLLSATISETLRLRPVAPLALPHSTTRDTSLLGFTIPKGTTVIPNLFAAHHDEGTWSRPLEFRPERFLEADDPRLAQRNLLPFSCGARACLGETLARAEIFVFLGHVLREFRLEPPAPGALPSLRGLYGTVVRCPPFRVRLLPRGPLPEPPEPPVTP
;
A
#
# COMPACT_ATOMS: atom_id res chain seq x y z
N MET A 1 43.31 -9.07 26.48
CA MET A 1 42.47 -8.91 25.29
C MET A 1 41.19 -8.12 25.58
N LEU A 2 40.45 -8.41 26.66
CA LEU A 2 39.21 -7.67 27.00
C LEU A 2 39.46 -6.18 27.28
N THR A 3 40.54 -5.85 28.00
CA THR A 3 40.92 -4.47 28.33
C THR A 3 41.33 -3.65 27.09
N ALA A 4 42.04 -4.27 26.14
CA ALA A 4 42.40 -3.62 24.88
C ALA A 4 41.18 -3.36 23.99
N ALA A 5 40.22 -4.28 23.95
CA ALA A 5 38.94 -4.12 23.23
C ALA A 5 38.09 -3.01 23.87
N LEU A 6 38.06 -2.92 25.20
CA LEU A 6 37.33 -1.86 25.92
C LEU A 6 37.98 -0.48 25.69
N LEU A 7 39.30 -0.40 25.70
CA LEU A 7 40.03 0.84 25.39
C LEU A 7 39.82 1.28 23.95
N LEU A 8 39.87 0.36 23.01
CA LEU A 8 39.55 0.66 21.59
C LEU A 8 38.13 1.16 21.41
N LEU A 9 37.19 0.54 22.11
CA LEU A 9 35.77 0.97 22.10
C LEU A 9 35.62 2.37 22.69
N LEU A 10 36.31 2.68 23.82
CA LEU A 10 36.29 4.00 24.45
C LEU A 10 36.98 5.06 23.58
N VAL A 11 38.09 4.74 22.91
CA VAL A 11 38.75 5.63 21.96
C VAL A 11 37.87 5.89 20.73
N LEU A 12 37.24 4.87 20.18
CA LEU A 12 36.28 5.02 19.08
C LEU A 12 35.06 5.86 19.49
N LEU A 13 34.56 5.67 20.72
CA LEU A 13 33.47 6.49 21.28
C LEU A 13 33.92 7.95 21.48
N ALA A 14 35.12 8.17 22.01
CA ALA A 14 35.70 9.52 22.21
C ALA A 14 35.94 10.23 20.87
N LEU A 15 36.51 9.55 19.88
CA LEU A 15 36.69 10.08 18.52
C LEU A 15 35.37 10.39 17.85
N ALA A 16 34.34 9.57 18.05
CA ALA A 16 33.00 9.80 17.53
C ALA A 16 32.30 11.01 18.21
N VAL A 17 32.50 11.20 19.53
CA VAL A 17 31.98 12.37 20.27
C VAL A 17 32.71 13.66 19.84
N LEU A 18 34.02 13.60 19.63
CA LEU A 18 34.83 14.72 19.16
C LEU A 18 34.55 15.07 17.68
N GLY A 19 34.37 14.05 16.84
CA GLY A 19 34.00 14.19 15.43
C GLY A 19 32.57 14.74 15.26
N GLY A 20 31.64 14.32 16.13
CA GLY A 20 30.26 14.85 16.16
C GLY A 20 30.16 16.32 16.57
N ARG A 21 31.09 16.82 17.41
CA ARG A 21 31.16 18.25 17.76
C ARG A 21 31.66 19.14 16.63
N ARG A 22 32.47 18.64 15.70
CA ARG A 22 32.99 19.41 14.55
C ARG A 22 31.93 19.58 13.42
N GLY A 23 30.86 18.78 13.40
CA GLY A 23 29.72 18.95 12.47
C GLY A 23 28.69 19.97 12.93
N ALA A 24 28.81 20.55 14.12
CA ALA A 24 27.86 21.48 14.71
C ALA A 24 28.15 22.97 14.45
N CYS A 25 29.26 23.30 13.78
CA CYS A 25 29.59 24.67 13.41
C CYS A 25 29.65 24.83 11.90
N GLY A 26 28.50 25.08 11.26
CA GLY A 26 28.45 25.46 9.85
C GLY A 26 27.08 25.33 9.21
N GLY A 27 26.31 26.42 9.18
CA GLY A 27 25.22 26.64 8.22
C GLY A 27 23.92 25.89 8.45
N GLY A 28 22.82 26.61 8.43
CA GLY A 28 21.41 26.19 8.58
C GLY A 28 20.91 24.99 7.77
N GLY A 29 21.44 23.81 8.06
CA GLY A 29 21.02 22.54 7.45
C GLY A 29 20.05 21.78 8.35
N LEU A 30 19.88 20.47 8.12
CA LEU A 30 19.03 19.53 8.90
C LEU A 30 19.25 19.58 10.42
N SER A 31 20.34 20.19 10.90
CA SER A 31 20.62 20.42 12.31
C SER A 31 19.61 21.29 13.04
N SER A 32 18.86 22.12 12.31
CA SER A 32 17.79 22.98 12.87
C SER A 32 16.46 22.23 13.07
N LEU A 33 16.27 21.06 12.45
CA LEU A 33 15.08 20.23 12.66
C LEU A 33 15.10 19.62 14.06
N PRO A 34 13.96 19.66 14.79
CA PRO A 34 13.83 18.96 16.06
C PRO A 34 13.98 17.45 15.84
N GLY A 35 14.33 16.74 16.91
CA GLY A 35 14.44 15.29 16.84
C GLY A 35 15.15 14.70 18.06
N PRO A 36 15.07 13.39 18.26
CA PRO A 36 15.76 12.71 19.34
C PRO A 36 17.28 12.80 19.17
N TRP A 37 17.97 12.82 20.30
CA TRP A 37 19.42 12.73 20.30
C TRP A 37 19.88 11.40 19.69
N ALA A 38 20.88 11.48 18.83
CA ALA A 38 21.39 10.33 18.10
C ALA A 38 22.78 9.93 18.60
N LEU A 39 22.99 8.64 18.83
CA LEU A 39 24.29 8.10 19.19
C LEU A 39 25.29 8.25 18.02
N PRO A 40 26.55 8.64 18.29
CA PRO A 40 27.56 8.63 17.25
C PRO A 40 27.69 7.23 16.62
N LEU A 41 27.89 7.15 15.29
CA LEU A 41 28.00 5.93 14.46
C LEU A 41 26.74 5.08 14.32
N VAL A 42 25.95 4.93 15.38
CA VAL A 42 24.76 4.05 15.39
C VAL A 42 23.47 4.84 15.07
N GLY A 43 23.49 6.15 15.32
CA GLY A 43 22.34 7.00 15.12
C GLY A 43 21.21 6.72 16.11
N GLY A 44 19.98 6.86 15.67
CA GLY A 44 18.74 6.52 16.40
C GLY A 44 18.27 5.10 16.08
N LEU A 45 19.15 4.10 16.03
CA LEU A 45 18.80 2.71 15.73
C LEU A 45 17.66 2.14 16.61
N PRO A 46 17.62 2.37 17.94
CA PRO A 46 16.58 1.82 18.79
C PRO A 46 15.16 2.18 18.34
N PRO A 47 14.83 3.44 17.99
CA PRO A 47 13.51 3.80 17.50
C PRO A 47 13.06 3.03 16.25
N MET A 48 13.96 2.74 15.35
CA MET A 48 13.60 2.12 14.07
C MET A 48 13.54 0.60 14.09
N LEU A 49 14.08 -0.01 15.12
CA LEU A 49 13.92 -1.44 15.39
C LEU A 49 12.65 -1.74 16.20
N HIS A 50 11.87 -0.68 16.55
CA HIS A 50 10.64 -0.87 17.29
C HIS A 50 9.67 -1.74 16.49
N PRO A 51 9.10 -2.81 17.07
CA PRO A 51 8.22 -3.71 16.35
C PRO A 51 6.96 -3.02 15.83
N GLU A 52 6.51 -1.95 16.49
CA GLU A 52 5.38 -1.10 16.12
C GLU A 52 5.86 0.29 15.69
N LEU A 53 6.72 0.32 14.69
CA LEU A 53 7.37 1.56 14.23
C LEU A 53 6.41 2.74 13.98
N PRO A 54 5.25 2.59 13.30
CA PRO A 54 4.34 3.72 13.07
C PRO A 54 3.79 4.33 14.35
N LEU A 55 3.50 3.52 15.37
CA LEU A 55 3.06 4.00 16.70
C LEU A 55 4.17 4.76 17.40
N HIS A 56 5.40 4.22 17.38
CA HIS A 56 6.54 4.90 17.97
C HIS A 56 6.85 6.24 17.28
N LEU A 57 6.75 6.30 15.97
CA LEU A 57 6.90 7.56 15.22
C LEU A 57 5.78 8.56 15.53
N LEU A 58 4.56 8.11 15.82
CA LEU A 58 3.47 8.97 16.30
C LEU A 58 3.79 9.57 17.68
N GLU A 59 4.34 8.77 18.61
CA GLU A 59 4.79 9.26 19.91
C GLU A 59 5.88 10.34 19.78
N LEU A 60 6.84 10.11 18.88
CA LEU A 60 7.85 11.10 18.56
C LEU A 60 7.25 12.37 17.91
N ALA A 61 6.22 12.24 17.08
CA ALA A 61 5.53 13.39 16.49
C ALA A 61 4.84 14.26 17.54
N ARG A 62 4.23 13.66 18.56
CA ARG A 62 3.66 14.38 19.71
C ARG A 62 4.72 15.19 20.47
N ARG A 63 5.95 14.71 20.52
CA ARG A 63 7.05 15.35 21.23
C ARG A 63 7.81 16.39 20.39
N TYR A 64 8.05 16.11 19.11
CA TYR A 64 8.92 16.93 18.26
C TYR A 64 8.16 17.72 17.18
N GLY A 65 6.85 17.50 17.06
CA GLY A 65 6.00 18.23 16.13
C GLY A 65 5.81 17.55 14.78
N PRO A 66 5.20 18.27 13.81
CA PRO A 66 4.75 17.72 12.54
C PRO A 66 5.87 17.30 11.60
N VAL A 67 7.09 17.82 11.80
CA VAL A 67 8.29 17.46 11.03
C VAL A 67 9.46 17.36 11.98
N TYR A 68 10.14 16.23 11.98
CA TYR A 68 11.34 16.02 12.80
C TYR A 68 12.37 15.16 12.07
N ARG A 69 13.60 15.20 12.57
CA ARG A 69 14.74 14.43 12.06
C ARG A 69 14.98 13.19 12.92
N LEU A 70 15.24 12.08 12.23
CA LEU A 70 15.87 10.88 12.80
C LEU A 70 17.23 10.69 12.15
N ARG A 71 18.14 10.00 12.84
CA ARG A 71 19.47 9.66 12.30
C ARG A 71 19.63 8.14 12.27
N PHE A 72 19.92 7.61 11.10
CA PHE A 72 20.23 6.20 10.86
C PHE A 72 21.68 6.03 10.51
N GLY A 73 22.49 5.53 11.46
CA GLY A 73 23.93 5.52 11.24
C GLY A 73 24.41 6.91 10.84
N ALA A 74 24.94 7.03 9.64
CA ALA A 74 25.40 8.31 9.07
C ALA A 74 24.32 9.08 8.29
N LYS A 75 23.14 8.50 8.02
CA LYS A 75 22.10 9.10 7.19
C LYS A 75 21.03 9.80 8.04
N ASP A 76 20.71 11.01 7.68
CA ASP A 76 19.58 11.73 8.26
C ASP A 76 18.29 11.40 7.48
N VAL A 77 17.20 11.25 8.23
CA VAL A 77 15.86 10.94 7.73
C VAL A 77 14.90 11.97 8.29
N VAL A 78 14.09 12.58 7.44
CA VAL A 78 13.04 13.50 7.84
C VAL A 78 11.70 12.76 7.86
N VAL A 79 10.94 12.91 8.94
CA VAL A 79 9.61 12.28 9.10
C VAL A 79 8.54 13.37 9.06
N LEU A 80 7.55 13.19 8.19
CA LEU A 80 6.40 14.09 8.01
C LEU A 80 5.18 13.45 8.67
N ASN A 81 4.55 14.14 9.63
CA ASN A 81 3.54 13.52 10.50
C ASN A 81 2.16 14.19 10.45
N SER A 82 2.00 15.28 9.71
CA SER A 82 0.71 15.94 9.54
C SER A 82 0.27 15.92 8.09
N VAL A 83 -1.04 16.04 7.85
CA VAL A 83 -1.62 16.16 6.51
C VAL A 83 -0.95 17.32 5.76
N ASP A 84 -0.76 18.47 6.41
CA ASP A 84 -0.19 19.67 5.80
C ASP A 84 1.28 19.48 5.41
N SER A 85 2.12 18.93 6.30
CA SER A 85 3.53 18.67 6.00
C SER A 85 3.69 17.68 4.84
N ILE A 86 2.87 16.63 4.80
CA ILE A 86 2.87 15.64 3.72
C ILE A 86 2.42 16.29 2.40
N ARG A 87 1.34 17.07 2.41
CA ARG A 87 0.85 17.76 1.20
C ARG A 87 1.81 18.82 0.70
N GLN A 88 2.42 19.60 1.60
CA GLN A 88 3.40 20.59 1.20
C GLN A 88 4.59 19.92 0.49
N ALA A 89 5.11 18.83 1.02
CA ALA A 89 6.21 18.09 0.41
C ALA A 89 5.78 17.41 -0.89
N LEU A 90 4.74 16.57 -0.85
CA LEU A 90 4.44 15.64 -1.94
C LEU A 90 3.52 16.21 -3.03
N THR A 91 2.82 17.32 -2.77
CA THR A 91 1.92 17.95 -3.76
C THR A 91 2.42 19.32 -4.18
N GLN A 92 2.72 20.22 -3.23
CA GLN A 92 3.15 21.58 -3.59
C GLN A 92 4.60 21.62 -4.11
N LYS A 93 5.49 20.84 -3.47
CA LYS A 93 6.90 20.69 -3.86
C LYS A 93 7.23 19.31 -4.41
N TRP A 94 6.27 18.70 -5.08
CA TRP A 94 6.35 17.31 -5.51
C TRP A 94 7.62 16.94 -6.28
N SER A 95 8.14 17.83 -7.12
CA SER A 95 9.35 17.59 -7.90
C SER A 95 10.60 17.47 -7.03
N ASP A 96 10.63 18.18 -5.89
CA ASP A 96 11.75 18.18 -4.97
C ASP A 96 11.79 16.91 -4.13
N PHE A 97 10.64 16.27 -3.92
CA PHE A 97 10.46 15.09 -3.07
C PHE A 97 10.09 13.83 -3.86
N ALA A 98 10.20 13.83 -5.18
CA ALA A 98 9.79 12.70 -6.01
C ALA A 98 10.84 11.58 -6.12
N GLY A 99 12.07 11.78 -5.67
CA GLY A 99 13.14 10.77 -5.70
C GLY A 99 12.87 9.56 -4.80
N ARG A 100 13.66 8.50 -5.00
CA ARG A 100 13.70 7.31 -4.12
C ARG A 100 15.10 7.14 -3.53
N PRO A 101 15.20 6.74 -2.25
CA PRO A 101 16.50 6.40 -1.68
C PRO A 101 17.01 5.11 -2.33
N SER A 102 18.33 5.06 -2.62
CA SER A 102 18.96 3.84 -3.13
C SER A 102 18.87 2.69 -2.13
N SER A 103 18.52 1.49 -2.60
CA SER A 103 18.41 0.28 -1.81
C SER A 103 18.87 -0.92 -2.63
N PHE A 104 19.83 -1.69 -2.12
CA PHE A 104 20.30 -2.91 -2.76
C PHE A 104 19.19 -3.94 -2.95
N VAL A 105 18.33 -4.09 -1.94
CA VAL A 105 17.21 -5.03 -2.03
C VAL A 105 16.17 -4.55 -3.05
N ALA A 106 15.91 -3.24 -3.09
CA ALA A 106 15.02 -2.66 -4.11
C ALA A 106 15.54 -2.95 -5.52
N ASP A 107 16.82 -2.72 -5.79
CA ASP A 107 17.43 -2.99 -7.10
C ASP A 107 17.29 -4.46 -7.50
N LEU A 108 17.45 -5.40 -6.55
CA LEU A 108 17.29 -6.84 -6.81
C LEU A 108 15.86 -7.23 -7.22
N ILE A 109 14.84 -6.60 -6.65
CA ILE A 109 13.44 -6.95 -6.90
C ILE A 109 12.81 -6.15 -8.04
N SER A 110 13.45 -5.05 -8.47
CA SER A 110 12.93 -4.09 -9.45
C SER A 110 13.70 -4.07 -10.77
N LEU A 111 14.50 -5.08 -11.07
CA LEU A 111 15.38 -5.12 -12.25
C LEU A 111 16.26 -3.85 -12.38
N GLY A 112 16.85 -3.42 -11.25
CA GLY A 112 17.70 -2.23 -11.24
C GLY A 112 16.91 -0.90 -11.27
N GLY A 113 15.71 -0.88 -10.69
CA GLY A 113 14.90 0.34 -10.58
C GLY A 113 14.01 0.65 -11.79
N HIS A 114 13.69 -0.36 -12.60
CA HIS A 114 12.76 -0.22 -13.75
C HIS A 114 11.28 -0.31 -13.33
N ASP A 115 10.98 -0.32 -12.03
CA ASP A 115 9.62 -0.36 -11.50
C ASP A 115 9.07 1.05 -11.19
N LEU A 116 7.76 1.13 -10.98
CA LEU A 116 7.06 2.38 -10.62
C LEU A 116 7.21 2.73 -9.14
N SER A 117 7.37 1.73 -8.30
CA SER A 117 7.31 1.87 -6.84
C SER A 117 8.64 2.34 -6.25
N LEU A 118 9.75 1.70 -6.65
CA LEU A 118 11.09 1.87 -6.09
C LEU A 118 12.05 2.59 -7.03
N GLY A 119 11.77 2.60 -8.34
CA GLY A 119 12.54 3.32 -9.35
C GLY A 119 12.65 4.81 -9.06
N ASP A 120 13.82 5.42 -9.31
CA ASP A 120 14.06 6.83 -9.06
C ASP A 120 13.29 7.75 -10.03
N PHE A 121 13.23 9.04 -9.71
CA PHE A 121 12.50 10.03 -10.48
C PHE A 121 13.32 10.46 -11.71
N THR A 122 13.08 9.79 -12.83
CA THR A 122 13.74 10.01 -14.13
C THR A 122 12.71 10.35 -15.21
N PRO A 123 13.14 10.88 -16.38
CA PRO A 123 12.26 11.02 -17.55
C PRO A 123 11.62 9.68 -17.97
N GLY A 124 12.38 8.59 -17.96
CA GLY A 124 11.89 7.23 -18.25
C GLY A 124 10.81 6.78 -17.28
N TRP A 125 11.03 6.96 -15.98
CA TRP A 125 10.03 6.68 -14.95
C TRP A 125 8.73 7.46 -15.14
N ARG A 126 8.82 8.76 -15.49
CA ARG A 126 7.63 9.60 -15.75
C ARG A 126 6.83 9.07 -16.94
N LEU A 127 7.52 8.64 -17.98
CA LEU A 127 6.89 8.05 -19.14
C LEU A 127 6.24 6.70 -18.82
N GLN A 128 6.97 5.80 -18.15
CA GLN A 128 6.45 4.50 -17.71
C GLN A 128 5.20 4.69 -16.86
N ARG A 129 5.22 5.61 -15.88
CA ARG A 129 4.06 5.90 -15.03
C ARG A 129 2.85 6.39 -15.84
N LYS A 130 3.07 7.27 -16.84
CA LYS A 130 2.00 7.74 -17.73
C LYS A 130 1.38 6.59 -18.53
N VAL A 131 2.21 5.70 -19.07
CA VAL A 131 1.78 4.54 -19.85
C VAL A 131 1.01 3.56 -18.97
N ALA A 132 1.54 3.18 -17.82
CA ALA A 132 0.89 2.27 -16.89
C ALA A 132 -0.45 2.83 -16.38
N HIS A 133 -0.51 4.14 -16.06
CA HIS A 133 -1.75 4.80 -15.67
C HIS A 133 -2.79 4.77 -16.80
N SER A 134 -2.39 5.08 -18.03
CA SER A 134 -3.29 5.03 -19.19
C SER A 134 -3.84 3.61 -19.42
N ALA A 135 -2.97 2.60 -19.33
CA ALA A 135 -3.35 1.21 -19.52
C ALA A 135 -4.33 0.72 -18.44
N LEU A 136 -4.02 1.00 -17.17
CA LEU A 136 -4.90 0.65 -16.05
C LEU A 136 -6.25 1.38 -16.13
N ALA A 137 -6.24 2.68 -16.42
CA ALA A 137 -7.47 3.47 -16.57
C ALA A 137 -8.34 2.99 -17.74
N ARG A 138 -7.72 2.52 -18.84
CA ARG A 138 -8.45 1.90 -19.95
C ARG A 138 -9.08 0.59 -19.54
N ALA A 139 -8.32 -0.30 -18.91
CA ALA A 139 -8.83 -1.58 -18.43
C ALA A 139 -10.00 -1.39 -17.45
N GLN A 140 -9.89 -0.44 -16.52
CA GLN A 140 -10.96 -0.10 -15.59
C GLN A 140 -12.25 0.37 -16.30
N ARG A 141 -12.13 1.26 -17.28
CA ARG A 141 -13.30 1.73 -18.04
C ARG A 141 -14.02 0.61 -18.78
N LEU A 142 -13.30 -0.39 -19.26
CA LEU A 142 -13.86 -1.46 -20.09
C LEU A 142 -14.44 -2.60 -19.27
N GLN A 143 -13.87 -2.94 -18.13
CA GLN A 143 -14.16 -4.21 -17.46
C GLN A 143 -14.20 -4.17 -15.93
N LEU A 144 -14.13 -2.98 -15.29
CA LEU A 144 -14.06 -2.90 -13.82
C LEU A 144 -15.27 -3.57 -13.15
N ASP A 145 -16.47 -3.13 -13.44
CA ASP A 145 -17.68 -3.64 -12.77
C ASP A 145 -17.94 -5.13 -13.06
N PRO A 146 -17.88 -5.64 -14.31
CA PRO A 146 -18.04 -7.07 -14.56
C PRO A 146 -16.96 -7.93 -13.91
N VAL A 147 -15.70 -7.50 -13.91
CA VAL A 147 -14.62 -8.25 -13.24
C VAL A 147 -14.87 -8.28 -11.74
N LEU A 148 -15.09 -7.13 -11.10
CA LEU A 148 -15.28 -7.06 -9.65
C LEU A 148 -16.54 -7.82 -9.20
N GLY A 149 -17.62 -7.71 -9.93
CA GLY A 149 -18.86 -8.45 -9.67
C GLY A 149 -18.66 -9.97 -9.74
N ALA A 150 -17.98 -10.45 -10.78
CA ALA A 150 -17.67 -11.87 -10.94
C ALA A 150 -16.76 -12.39 -9.81
N GLN A 151 -15.72 -11.63 -9.45
CA GLN A 151 -14.79 -12.03 -8.40
C GLN A 151 -15.46 -11.98 -7.01
N ALA A 152 -16.31 -11.00 -6.73
CA ALA A 152 -17.08 -10.92 -5.48
C ALA A 152 -18.09 -12.07 -5.36
N ALA A 153 -18.76 -12.43 -6.45
CA ALA A 153 -19.67 -13.58 -6.48
C ALA A 153 -18.93 -14.91 -6.23
N ALA A 154 -17.74 -15.08 -6.84
CA ALA A 154 -16.88 -16.24 -6.61
C ALA A 154 -16.40 -16.32 -5.15
N LEU A 155 -16.05 -15.19 -4.54
CA LEU A 155 -15.71 -15.11 -3.11
C LEU A 155 -16.88 -15.54 -2.23
N CYS A 156 -18.08 -15.03 -2.49
CA CYS A 156 -19.29 -15.42 -1.75
C CYS A 156 -19.60 -16.92 -1.92
N GLN A 157 -19.33 -17.50 -3.08
CA GLN A 157 -19.46 -18.96 -3.29
C GLN A 157 -18.49 -19.76 -2.41
N VAL A 158 -17.23 -19.32 -2.28
CA VAL A 158 -16.27 -19.91 -1.34
C VAL A 158 -16.80 -19.81 0.09
N PHE A 159 -17.30 -18.65 0.50
CA PHE A 159 -17.82 -18.44 1.84
C PHE A 159 -19.07 -19.27 2.15
N ARG A 160 -19.95 -19.47 1.16
CA ARG A 160 -21.09 -20.42 1.30
C ARG A 160 -20.63 -21.85 1.55
N SER A 161 -19.54 -22.30 0.90
CA SER A 161 -19.02 -23.65 1.04
C SER A 161 -18.52 -23.98 2.44
N TYR A 162 -18.23 -22.96 3.26
CA TYR A 162 -17.86 -23.15 4.65
C TYR A 162 -19.03 -23.48 5.57
N GLY A 163 -20.28 -23.34 5.13
CA GLY A 163 -21.46 -23.75 5.89
C GLY A 163 -21.60 -23.09 7.27
N GLY A 164 -21.10 -21.87 7.47
CA GLY A 164 -21.10 -21.17 8.75
C GLY A 164 -20.01 -21.63 9.73
N ALA A 165 -19.07 -22.47 9.31
CA ALA A 165 -17.89 -22.81 10.11
C ALA A 165 -17.02 -21.56 10.36
N ALA A 166 -16.27 -21.59 11.46
CA ALA A 166 -15.32 -20.51 11.78
C ALA A 166 -14.04 -20.68 10.94
N VAL A 167 -13.78 -19.72 10.05
CA VAL A 167 -12.68 -19.73 9.07
C VAL A 167 -11.81 -18.49 9.15
N ASP A 168 -10.58 -18.56 8.64
CA ASP A 168 -9.72 -17.42 8.39
C ASP A 168 -9.94 -16.95 6.94
N VAL A 169 -10.49 -15.77 6.77
CA VAL A 169 -10.86 -15.20 5.46
C VAL A 169 -9.71 -14.47 4.75
N ALA A 170 -8.56 -14.29 5.42
CA ALA A 170 -7.47 -13.47 4.88
C ALA A 170 -6.90 -14.06 3.59
N GLN A 171 -6.74 -15.38 3.52
CA GLN A 171 -6.23 -16.04 2.30
C GLN A 171 -7.23 -16.01 1.15
N ASP A 172 -8.53 -16.13 1.45
CA ASP A 172 -9.57 -16.06 0.43
C ASP A 172 -9.62 -14.66 -0.20
N PHE A 173 -9.55 -13.62 0.63
CA PHE A 173 -9.42 -12.25 0.14
C PHE A 173 -8.16 -12.09 -0.71
N SER A 174 -7.00 -12.56 -0.25
CA SER A 174 -5.74 -12.40 -0.95
C SER A 174 -5.72 -13.13 -2.31
N LEU A 175 -6.23 -14.35 -2.37
CA LEU A 175 -6.34 -15.08 -3.64
C LEU A 175 -7.33 -14.39 -4.59
N GLN A 176 -8.45 -13.88 -4.05
CA GLN A 176 -9.47 -13.26 -4.88
C GLN A 176 -9.03 -11.89 -5.44
N THR A 177 -8.28 -11.10 -4.66
CA THR A 177 -7.64 -9.86 -5.15
C THR A 177 -6.58 -10.17 -6.20
N CYS A 178 -5.79 -11.23 -6.05
CA CYS A 178 -4.85 -11.68 -7.08
C CYS A 178 -5.58 -12.05 -8.38
N ARG A 179 -6.72 -12.72 -8.31
CA ARG A 179 -7.56 -13.04 -9.48
C ARG A 179 -8.09 -11.77 -10.15
N THR A 180 -8.49 -10.76 -9.38
CA THR A 180 -8.87 -9.45 -9.93
C THR A 180 -7.70 -8.84 -10.72
N ILE A 181 -6.49 -8.88 -10.17
CA ILE A 181 -5.29 -8.37 -10.85
C ILE A 181 -5.04 -9.14 -12.16
N CYS A 182 -5.11 -10.48 -12.14
CA CYS A 182 -4.97 -11.30 -13.35
C CYS A 182 -6.02 -10.92 -14.41
N ALA A 183 -7.29 -10.78 -14.01
CA ALA A 183 -8.36 -10.42 -14.93
C ALA A 183 -8.18 -9.01 -15.52
N MET A 184 -7.76 -8.03 -14.71
CA MET A 184 -7.50 -6.66 -15.16
C MET A 184 -6.28 -6.56 -16.07
N ALA A 185 -5.22 -7.32 -15.77
CA ALA A 185 -3.97 -7.28 -16.53
C ALA A 185 -4.07 -8.03 -17.86
N PHE A 186 -4.64 -9.24 -17.84
CA PHE A 186 -4.59 -10.21 -18.93
C PHE A 186 -5.93 -10.46 -19.62
N GLY A 187 -7.02 -9.88 -19.12
CA GLY A 187 -8.36 -9.98 -19.72
C GLY A 187 -8.76 -11.41 -20.09
N PRO A 188 -9.11 -11.65 -21.39
CA PRO A 188 -9.48 -12.99 -21.86
C PRO A 188 -8.35 -14.04 -21.82
N MET A 189 -7.10 -13.58 -21.70
CA MET A 189 -5.90 -14.44 -21.63
C MET A 189 -5.45 -14.70 -20.18
N MET A 190 -6.32 -14.44 -19.22
CA MET A 190 -6.08 -14.71 -17.80
C MET A 190 -5.55 -16.13 -17.60
N PRO A 191 -4.51 -16.34 -16.75
CA PRO A 191 -4.02 -17.66 -16.38
C PRO A 191 -5.10 -18.55 -15.76
N ASP A 192 -4.94 -19.84 -15.88
CA ASP A 192 -5.82 -20.79 -15.20
C ASP A 192 -5.74 -20.69 -13.66
N ALA A 193 -6.59 -21.43 -12.98
CA ALA A 193 -6.70 -21.36 -11.52
C ALA A 193 -5.42 -21.85 -10.81
N ALA A 194 -4.67 -22.80 -11.39
CA ALA A 194 -3.42 -23.30 -10.80
C ALA A 194 -2.31 -22.26 -10.94
N ALA A 195 -2.07 -21.75 -12.15
CA ALA A 195 -1.06 -20.71 -12.39
C ALA A 195 -1.36 -19.41 -11.63
N THR A 196 -2.66 -19.07 -11.45
CA THR A 196 -3.06 -17.92 -10.62
C THR A 196 -2.73 -18.16 -9.16
N ARG A 197 -2.90 -19.36 -8.64
CA ARG A 197 -2.52 -19.71 -7.27
C ARG A 197 -1.01 -19.67 -7.08
N ASP A 198 -0.26 -20.20 -8.03
CA ASP A 198 1.20 -20.23 -7.98
C ASP A 198 1.80 -18.81 -7.94
N ILE A 199 1.30 -17.89 -8.77
CA ILE A 199 1.75 -16.48 -8.72
C ILE A 199 1.29 -15.79 -7.44
N HIS A 200 0.09 -16.06 -6.93
CA HIS A 200 -0.39 -15.55 -5.65
C HIS A 200 0.57 -15.96 -4.51
N ASP A 201 0.90 -17.24 -4.39
CA ASP A 201 1.77 -17.76 -3.33
C ASP A 201 3.19 -17.20 -3.45
N CYS A 202 3.68 -17.04 -4.69
CA CYS A 202 4.95 -16.37 -4.97
C CYS A 202 4.97 -14.93 -4.47
N ILE A 203 3.95 -14.13 -4.80
CA ILE A 203 3.86 -12.70 -4.40
C ILE A 203 3.73 -12.59 -2.89
N THR A 204 2.89 -13.39 -2.26
CA THR A 204 2.70 -13.42 -0.80
C THR A 204 4.02 -13.75 -0.07
N GLU A 205 4.76 -14.77 -0.54
CA GLU A 205 6.07 -15.11 0.05
C GLU A 205 7.10 -14.01 -0.22
N LEU A 206 7.14 -13.42 -1.42
CA LEU A 206 8.06 -12.34 -1.78
C LEU A 206 7.88 -11.13 -0.87
N VAL A 207 6.64 -10.66 -0.69
CA VAL A 207 6.32 -9.52 0.19
C VAL A 207 6.68 -9.83 1.64
N ALA A 208 6.39 -11.04 2.11
CA ALA A 208 6.75 -11.47 3.46
C ALA A 208 8.28 -11.54 3.67
N LEU A 209 9.04 -12.02 2.68
CA LEU A 209 10.51 -12.07 2.73
C LEU A 209 11.13 -10.68 2.69
N TRP A 210 10.61 -9.79 1.87
CA TRP A 210 11.07 -8.40 1.78
C TRP A 210 10.92 -7.66 3.12
N GLY A 211 9.83 -7.90 3.84
CA GLY A 211 9.59 -7.35 5.18
C GLY A 211 10.52 -7.89 6.29
N ARG A 212 11.25 -9.00 6.06
CA ARG A 212 12.09 -9.63 7.10
C ARG A 212 13.33 -8.80 7.44
N GLY A 213 13.63 -8.69 8.72
CA GLY A 213 14.81 -7.97 9.23
C GLY A 213 16.13 -8.42 8.60
N ALA A 214 16.30 -9.72 8.33
CA ALA A 214 17.51 -10.27 7.69
C ALA A 214 17.70 -9.78 6.24
N VAL A 215 16.61 -9.53 5.50
CA VAL A 215 16.67 -8.98 4.14
C VAL A 215 16.90 -7.48 4.21
N ARG A 216 16.18 -6.77 5.08
CA ARG A 216 16.34 -5.32 5.29
C ARG A 216 17.74 -4.94 5.79
N ALA A 217 18.39 -5.82 6.57
CA ALA A 217 19.76 -5.62 7.05
C ALA A 217 20.79 -5.53 5.92
N LEU A 218 20.51 -6.08 4.72
CA LEU A 218 21.41 -5.98 3.56
C LEU A 218 21.58 -4.55 3.05
N ASP A 219 20.57 -3.69 3.25
CA ASP A 219 20.67 -2.27 2.93
C ASP A 219 21.50 -1.50 3.96
N ALA A 220 21.38 -1.87 5.24
CA ALA A 220 22.07 -1.22 6.33
C ALA A 220 23.54 -1.68 6.50
N LEU A 221 23.83 -2.94 6.19
CA LEU A 221 25.11 -3.59 6.42
C LEU A 221 25.64 -4.27 5.16
N PRO A 222 26.36 -3.55 4.26
CA PRO A 222 26.83 -4.08 2.97
C PRO A 222 27.68 -5.35 3.08
N LEU A 223 28.42 -5.55 4.17
CA LEU A 223 29.22 -6.75 4.41
C LEU A 223 28.38 -8.05 4.42
N LEU A 224 27.09 -7.96 4.81
CA LEU A 224 26.20 -9.11 4.80
C LEU A 224 25.85 -9.60 3.36
N ARG A 225 26.11 -8.78 2.35
CA ARG A 225 25.88 -9.13 0.94
C ARG A 225 26.86 -10.17 0.42
N VAL A 226 28.05 -10.26 1.03
CA VAL A 226 29.09 -11.24 0.66
C VAL A 226 28.68 -12.68 1.04
N PHE A 227 27.88 -12.81 2.11
CA PHE A 227 27.42 -14.11 2.62
C PHE A 227 25.89 -14.19 2.46
N PRO A 228 25.37 -14.64 1.30
CA PRO A 228 23.92 -14.65 1.05
C PRO A 228 23.20 -15.56 2.05
N SER A 229 22.32 -14.94 2.85
CA SER A 229 21.48 -15.65 3.81
C SER A 229 20.47 -16.58 3.12
N GLY A 230 19.96 -17.57 3.84
CA GLY A 230 18.85 -18.40 3.35
C GLY A 230 17.63 -17.58 2.94
N ALA A 231 17.35 -16.46 3.64
CA ALA A 231 16.28 -15.55 3.30
C ALA A 231 16.49 -14.85 1.95
N LEU A 232 17.72 -14.38 1.67
CA LEU A 232 18.05 -13.77 0.37
C LEU A 232 17.93 -14.79 -0.77
N ARG A 233 18.41 -16.01 -0.58
CA ARG A 233 18.29 -17.08 -1.59
C ARG A 233 16.83 -17.42 -1.89
N ARG A 234 15.96 -17.44 -0.88
CA ARG A 234 14.52 -17.65 -1.05
C ARG A 234 13.89 -16.46 -1.77
N LEU A 235 14.21 -15.22 -1.40
CA LEU A 235 13.75 -14.02 -2.09
C LEU A 235 14.08 -14.07 -3.59
N LEU A 236 15.34 -14.34 -3.93
CA LEU A 236 15.78 -14.41 -5.33
C LEU A 236 15.11 -15.55 -6.11
N ARG A 237 14.73 -16.64 -5.44
CA ARG A 237 13.95 -17.71 -6.07
C ARG A 237 12.56 -17.20 -6.46
N GLN A 238 11.88 -16.50 -5.55
CA GLN A 238 10.56 -15.92 -5.84
C GLN A 238 10.62 -14.84 -6.92
N VAL A 239 11.66 -14.00 -6.90
CA VAL A 239 11.88 -13.02 -7.98
C VAL A 239 12.01 -13.71 -9.35
N ARG A 240 12.81 -14.77 -9.46
CA ARG A 240 12.96 -15.51 -10.71
C ARG A 240 11.66 -16.15 -11.19
N PHE A 241 10.91 -16.76 -10.28
CA PHE A 241 9.61 -17.37 -10.60
C PHE A 241 8.62 -16.32 -11.11
N ARG A 242 8.45 -15.22 -10.37
CA ARG A 242 7.61 -14.09 -10.77
C ARG A 242 7.97 -13.55 -12.14
N ASP A 243 9.26 -13.32 -12.38
CA ASP A 243 9.72 -12.75 -13.64
C ASP A 243 9.52 -13.72 -14.81
N ALA A 244 9.70 -15.02 -14.59
CA ALA A 244 9.40 -16.03 -15.60
C ALA A 244 7.91 -16.09 -15.94
N PHE A 245 7.05 -16.03 -14.92
CA PHE A 245 5.59 -15.98 -15.10
C PHE A 245 5.18 -14.75 -15.92
N VAL A 246 5.62 -13.55 -15.52
CA VAL A 246 5.25 -12.31 -16.22
C VAL A 246 5.77 -12.29 -17.66
N ARG A 247 7.01 -12.75 -17.89
CA ARG A 247 7.55 -12.85 -19.28
C ARG A 247 6.71 -13.80 -20.14
N ALA A 248 6.32 -14.94 -19.61
CA ALA A 248 5.48 -15.90 -20.35
C ALA A 248 4.12 -15.27 -20.72
N GLN A 249 3.50 -14.50 -19.82
CA GLN A 249 2.24 -13.80 -20.13
C GLN A 249 2.45 -12.72 -21.21
N ILE A 250 3.50 -11.92 -21.11
CA ILE A 250 3.84 -10.89 -22.12
C ILE A 250 4.06 -11.55 -23.49
N GLN A 251 4.83 -12.64 -23.55
CA GLN A 251 5.09 -13.36 -24.79
C GLN A 251 3.80 -13.88 -25.44
N ARG A 252 2.90 -14.50 -24.67
CA ARG A 252 1.59 -14.95 -25.18
C ARG A 252 0.77 -13.80 -25.77
N HIS A 253 0.80 -12.61 -25.17
CA HIS A 253 0.14 -11.42 -25.69
C HIS A 253 0.81 -10.93 -26.99
N GLN A 254 2.13 -10.90 -27.04
CA GLN A 254 2.88 -10.51 -28.25
C GLN A 254 2.57 -11.42 -29.44
N GLU A 255 2.49 -12.74 -29.24
CA GLU A 255 2.16 -13.72 -30.27
C GLU A 255 0.75 -13.54 -30.86
N SER A 256 -0.15 -12.94 -30.12
CA SER A 256 -1.57 -12.74 -30.51
C SER A 256 -1.98 -11.26 -30.55
N LEU A 257 -1.03 -10.32 -30.50
CA LEU A 257 -1.29 -8.89 -30.47
C LEU A 257 -2.01 -8.42 -31.74
N ARG A 258 -3.10 -7.67 -31.55
CA ARG A 258 -3.85 -7.06 -32.66
C ARG A 258 -3.59 -5.54 -32.64
N PRO A 259 -3.03 -4.94 -33.69
CA PRO A 259 -2.71 -3.51 -33.69
C PRO A 259 -3.92 -2.59 -33.45
N GLU A 260 -5.11 -3.02 -33.90
CA GLU A 260 -6.31 -2.18 -33.90
C GLU A 260 -7.16 -2.31 -32.63
N CYS A 261 -6.91 -3.33 -31.79
CA CYS A 261 -7.78 -3.62 -30.65
C CYS A 261 -6.99 -4.19 -29.46
N ALA A 262 -6.73 -3.35 -28.46
CA ALA A 262 -6.21 -3.80 -27.17
C ALA A 262 -7.32 -4.49 -26.35
N ARG A 263 -7.15 -5.77 -26.05
CA ARG A 263 -8.09 -6.60 -25.28
C ARG A 263 -8.03 -6.30 -23.78
N ASP A 264 -6.84 -5.90 -23.30
CA ASP A 264 -6.53 -5.77 -21.88
C ASP A 264 -5.39 -4.75 -21.66
N MET A 265 -4.89 -4.70 -20.41
CA MET A 265 -3.82 -3.77 -20.02
C MET A 265 -2.50 -4.08 -20.72
N VAL A 266 -2.14 -5.36 -20.86
CA VAL A 266 -0.87 -5.78 -21.49
C VAL A 266 -0.86 -5.41 -22.97
N ASP A 267 -1.91 -5.75 -23.71
CA ASP A 267 -2.04 -5.37 -25.12
C ASP A 267 -1.86 -3.87 -25.31
N HIS A 268 -2.53 -3.05 -24.48
CA HIS A 268 -2.42 -1.60 -24.60
C HIS A 268 -0.99 -1.09 -24.33
N MET A 269 -0.30 -1.65 -23.36
CA MET A 269 1.08 -1.28 -23.05
C MET A 269 2.03 -1.70 -24.19
N LEU A 270 1.82 -2.88 -24.79
CA LEU A 270 2.60 -3.35 -25.93
C LEU A 270 2.37 -2.51 -27.19
N GLN A 271 1.13 -2.12 -27.48
CA GLN A 271 0.81 -1.21 -28.58
C GLN A 271 1.53 0.13 -28.40
N LEU A 272 1.48 0.73 -27.22
CA LEU A 272 2.18 1.99 -26.93
C LEU A 272 3.71 1.85 -27.03
N LEU A 273 4.25 0.68 -26.71
CA LEU A 273 5.67 0.39 -26.89
C LEU A 273 6.05 0.31 -28.38
N GLU A 274 5.23 -0.35 -29.22
CA GLU A 274 5.46 -0.49 -30.67
C GLU A 274 5.27 0.83 -31.40
N GLU A 275 4.21 1.59 -31.12
CA GLU A 275 3.97 2.93 -31.68
C GLU A 275 5.18 3.85 -31.49
N ARG A 276 5.78 3.81 -30.30
CA ARG A 276 6.95 4.63 -29.98
C ARG A 276 8.22 4.16 -30.67
N ARG A 277 8.38 2.85 -30.89
CA ARG A 277 9.48 2.29 -31.69
C ARG A 277 9.37 2.69 -33.14
N GLY A 278 8.14 2.70 -33.69
CA GLY A 278 7.87 3.09 -35.08
C GLY A 278 8.00 4.60 -35.33
N ALA A 279 7.62 5.44 -34.37
CA ALA A 279 7.65 6.90 -34.47
C ALA A 279 9.06 7.50 -34.30
N GLY A 280 9.96 6.80 -33.65
CA GLY A 280 11.36 7.22 -33.44
C GLY A 280 12.30 6.68 -34.49
N GLY A 281 12.21 7.16 -35.75
CA GLY A 281 13.10 6.73 -36.82
C GLY A 281 14.58 6.77 -36.42
N GLY A 282 15.16 5.61 -36.04
CA GLY A 282 16.60 5.40 -35.89
C GLY A 282 17.26 5.89 -34.59
N GLY A 283 16.52 6.42 -33.61
CA GLY A 283 17.08 6.80 -32.31
C GLY A 283 17.29 5.56 -31.41
N ASP A 284 18.43 5.52 -30.73
CA ASP A 284 18.78 4.49 -29.75
C ASP A 284 17.62 4.33 -28.72
N PRO A 285 16.96 3.15 -28.61
CA PRO A 285 15.92 2.89 -27.61
C PRO A 285 16.43 3.06 -26.16
N THR A 286 17.75 3.11 -25.96
CA THR A 286 18.42 3.36 -24.69
C THR A 286 18.69 4.85 -24.43
N ALA A 287 18.34 5.74 -25.39
CA ALA A 287 18.44 7.18 -25.15
C ALA A 287 17.62 7.56 -23.91
N GLU A 288 18.20 8.37 -23.03
CA GLU A 288 17.63 8.75 -21.74
C GLU A 288 16.15 9.13 -21.85
N GLY A 289 15.25 8.29 -21.32
CA GLY A 289 13.81 8.56 -21.20
C GLY A 289 12.87 7.73 -22.08
N GLY A 290 13.35 6.73 -22.84
CA GLY A 290 12.51 5.84 -23.65
C GLY A 290 11.71 4.82 -22.82
N LEU A 291 10.57 4.33 -23.35
CA LEU A 291 9.85 3.19 -22.82
C LEU A 291 10.54 1.90 -23.29
N THR A 292 10.86 0.98 -22.38
CA THR A 292 11.52 -0.28 -22.68
C THR A 292 10.62 -1.48 -22.33
N PRO A 293 10.91 -2.71 -22.85
CA PRO A 293 10.20 -3.92 -22.44
C PRO A 293 10.28 -4.19 -20.95
N GLU A 294 11.41 -3.84 -20.30
CA GLU A 294 11.59 -3.97 -18.85
C GLU A 294 10.61 -3.07 -18.07
N HIS A 295 10.32 -1.89 -18.59
CA HIS A 295 9.30 -1.02 -18.00
C HIS A 295 7.89 -1.62 -18.07
N VAL A 296 7.53 -2.29 -19.18
CA VAL A 296 6.25 -3.01 -19.30
C VAL A 296 6.21 -4.18 -18.34
N HIS A 297 7.29 -4.98 -18.29
CA HIS A 297 7.43 -6.11 -17.39
C HIS A 297 7.26 -5.67 -15.92
N MET A 298 7.99 -4.63 -15.51
CA MET A 298 7.96 -4.17 -14.12
C MET A 298 6.65 -3.48 -13.75
N ALA A 299 5.96 -2.83 -14.68
CA ALA A 299 4.63 -2.28 -14.40
C ALA A 299 3.61 -3.38 -14.05
N LEU A 300 3.69 -4.56 -14.68
CA LEU A 300 2.87 -5.72 -14.32
C LEU A 300 3.27 -6.29 -12.96
N VAL A 301 4.57 -6.38 -12.69
CA VAL A 301 5.09 -6.79 -11.38
C VAL A 301 4.58 -5.87 -10.28
N ASP A 302 4.63 -4.55 -10.48
CA ASP A 302 4.09 -3.55 -9.54
C ASP A 302 2.59 -3.76 -9.28
N LEU A 303 1.84 -4.09 -10.32
CA LEU A 303 0.41 -4.35 -10.21
C LEU A 303 0.12 -5.56 -9.31
N PHE A 304 0.87 -6.66 -9.47
CA PHE A 304 0.74 -7.85 -8.62
C PHE A 304 1.16 -7.57 -7.17
N ILE A 305 2.33 -6.96 -6.94
CA ILE A 305 2.84 -6.67 -5.59
C ILE A 305 1.93 -5.67 -4.88
N GLY A 306 1.50 -4.63 -5.58
CA GLY A 306 0.68 -3.57 -4.99
C GLY A 306 -0.77 -3.96 -4.79
N GLY A 307 -1.36 -4.74 -5.71
CA GLY A 307 -2.80 -5.00 -5.74
C GLY A 307 -3.26 -6.21 -4.93
N THR A 308 -2.39 -7.21 -4.70
CA THR A 308 -2.80 -8.45 -4.04
C THR A 308 -2.94 -8.28 -2.52
N GLU A 309 -1.83 -8.07 -1.82
CA GLU A 309 -1.79 -8.11 -0.36
C GLU A 309 -2.41 -6.86 0.31
N THR A 310 -2.34 -5.69 -0.32
CA THR A 310 -2.80 -4.44 0.29
C THR A 310 -4.32 -4.39 0.40
N THR A 311 -5.02 -4.73 -0.67
CA THR A 311 -6.50 -4.76 -0.70
C THR A 311 -7.03 -5.86 0.21
N ALA A 312 -6.43 -7.06 0.18
CA ALA A 312 -6.79 -8.17 1.07
C ALA A 312 -6.61 -7.83 2.56
N ALA A 313 -5.51 -7.18 2.91
CA ALA A 313 -5.26 -6.74 4.28
C ALA A 313 -6.33 -5.74 4.75
N LEU A 314 -6.75 -4.81 3.88
CA LEU A 314 -7.79 -3.85 4.23
C LEU A 314 -9.16 -4.51 4.39
N LEU A 315 -9.52 -5.45 3.51
CA LEU A 315 -10.75 -6.25 3.66
C LEU A 315 -10.76 -7.03 4.99
N THR A 316 -9.63 -7.63 5.34
CA THR A 316 -9.46 -8.34 6.63
C THR A 316 -9.63 -7.39 7.82
N TRP A 317 -9.07 -6.17 7.75
CA TRP A 317 -9.27 -5.14 8.77
C TRP A 317 -10.72 -4.67 8.86
N ALA A 318 -11.41 -4.52 7.73
CA ALA A 318 -12.83 -4.17 7.71
C ALA A 318 -13.68 -5.23 8.42
N VAL A 319 -13.43 -6.52 8.14
CA VAL A 319 -14.09 -7.64 8.85
C VAL A 319 -13.79 -7.57 10.35
N ALA A 320 -12.54 -7.34 10.75
CA ALA A 320 -12.16 -7.24 12.15
C ALA A 320 -12.91 -6.09 12.87
N PHE A 321 -12.98 -4.90 12.26
CA PHE A 321 -13.73 -3.78 12.83
C PHE A 321 -15.24 -4.07 12.89
N LEU A 322 -15.81 -4.69 11.89
CA LEU A 322 -17.24 -5.02 11.86
C LEU A 322 -17.62 -6.08 12.91
N LEU A 323 -16.71 -6.98 13.29
CA LEU A 323 -16.91 -7.89 14.41
C LEU A 323 -16.96 -7.16 15.75
N HIS A 324 -16.21 -6.06 15.90
CA HIS A 324 -16.29 -5.19 17.10
C HIS A 324 -17.49 -4.24 17.07
N HIS A 325 -18.06 -3.97 15.88
CA HIS A 325 -19.15 -3.01 15.68
C HIS A 325 -20.33 -3.63 14.90
N PRO A 326 -21.03 -4.64 15.48
CA PRO A 326 -22.10 -5.35 14.79
C PRO A 326 -23.25 -4.43 14.35
N GLN A 327 -23.50 -3.32 15.09
CA GLN A 327 -24.50 -2.32 14.70
C GLN A 327 -24.18 -1.63 13.37
N VAL A 328 -22.89 -1.39 13.07
CA VAL A 328 -22.46 -0.82 11.78
C VAL A 328 -22.71 -1.83 10.65
N GLN A 329 -22.39 -3.10 10.91
CA GLN A 329 -22.64 -4.18 9.96
C GLN A 329 -24.14 -4.32 9.62
N ASP A 330 -25.01 -4.25 10.63
CA ASP A 330 -26.45 -4.34 10.44
C ASP A 330 -27.01 -3.10 9.73
N GLY A 331 -26.46 -1.91 10.03
CA GLY A 331 -26.78 -0.67 9.33
C GLY A 331 -26.42 -0.71 7.85
N ILE A 332 -25.23 -1.24 7.50
CA ILE A 332 -24.81 -1.41 6.09
C ILE A 332 -25.74 -2.39 5.37
N HIS A 333 -26.09 -3.51 6.02
CA HIS A 333 -27.02 -4.46 5.41
C HIS A 333 -28.38 -3.83 5.13
N ALA A 334 -28.96 -3.09 6.09
CA ALA A 334 -30.21 -2.35 5.90
C ALA A 334 -30.10 -1.30 4.77
N GLU A 335 -28.98 -0.60 4.68
CA GLU A 335 -28.71 0.35 3.59
C GLU A 335 -28.69 -0.36 2.23
N LEU A 336 -27.97 -1.48 2.11
CA LEU A 336 -27.90 -2.31 0.89
C LEU A 336 -29.30 -2.79 0.46
N GLN A 337 -30.10 -3.31 1.38
CA GLN A 337 -31.44 -3.78 1.10
C GLN A 337 -32.37 -2.64 0.64
N ARG A 338 -32.34 -1.52 1.34
CA ARG A 338 -33.17 -0.35 1.00
C ARG A 338 -32.84 0.24 -0.37
N VAL A 339 -31.55 0.27 -0.75
CA VAL A 339 -31.07 0.95 -1.97
C VAL A 339 -31.08 0.03 -3.18
N LEU A 340 -30.72 -1.24 -3.01
CA LEU A 340 -30.54 -2.19 -4.09
C LEU A 340 -31.65 -3.24 -4.19
N GLY A 341 -32.39 -3.46 -3.10
CA GLY A 341 -33.34 -4.54 -3.00
C GLY A 341 -32.68 -5.93 -2.88
N PRO A 342 -33.50 -7.00 -2.86
CA PRO A 342 -33.00 -8.35 -2.61
C PRO A 342 -32.22 -8.95 -3.78
N GLU A 343 -32.43 -8.51 -5.01
CA GLU A 343 -31.89 -9.17 -6.20
C GLU A 343 -30.63 -8.51 -6.76
N ARG A 344 -30.54 -7.19 -6.75
CA ARG A 344 -29.44 -6.48 -7.41
C ARG A 344 -28.18 -6.46 -6.55
N PRO A 345 -27.05 -7.01 -7.03
CA PRO A 345 -25.78 -6.93 -6.31
C PRO A 345 -25.20 -5.51 -6.36
N PRO A 346 -24.39 -5.10 -5.36
CA PRO A 346 -23.73 -3.81 -5.36
C PRO A 346 -22.65 -3.72 -6.44
N SER A 347 -22.60 -2.59 -7.14
CA SER A 347 -21.52 -2.19 -8.04
C SER A 347 -20.81 -0.95 -7.53
N TYR A 348 -19.64 -0.62 -8.06
CA TYR A 348 -18.92 0.60 -7.62
C TYR A 348 -19.65 1.89 -7.98
N GLY A 349 -20.53 1.84 -8.99
CA GLY A 349 -21.43 2.94 -9.34
C GLY A 349 -22.44 3.31 -8.25
N ASP A 350 -22.69 2.41 -7.29
CA ASP A 350 -23.62 2.66 -6.18
C ASP A 350 -23.01 3.39 -4.97
N ARG A 351 -21.72 3.69 -4.98
CA ARG A 351 -20.98 4.24 -3.82
C ARG A 351 -21.60 5.51 -3.23
N ASP A 352 -22.15 6.38 -4.07
CA ASP A 352 -22.77 7.64 -3.63
C ASP A 352 -24.18 7.41 -3.02
N ARG A 353 -24.78 6.25 -3.28
CA ARG A 353 -26.07 5.81 -2.74
C ARG A 353 -25.94 4.92 -1.50
N LEU A 354 -24.72 4.48 -1.19
CA LEU A 354 -24.37 3.61 -0.07
C LEU A 354 -23.34 4.33 0.83
N PRO A 355 -23.74 5.46 1.44
CA PRO A 355 -22.83 6.31 2.20
C PRO A 355 -22.24 5.64 3.46
N LEU A 356 -23.00 4.79 4.18
CA LEU A 356 -22.50 4.11 5.36
C LEU A 356 -21.43 3.08 5.03
N LEU A 357 -21.62 2.30 3.95
CA LEU A 357 -20.59 1.39 3.43
C LEU A 357 -19.33 2.16 3.03
N SER A 358 -19.48 3.27 2.29
CA SER A 358 -18.38 4.13 1.85
C SER A 358 -17.64 4.76 3.04
N ALA A 359 -18.35 5.23 4.06
CA ALA A 359 -17.81 5.78 5.28
C ALA A 359 -17.05 4.74 6.11
N THR A 360 -17.58 3.52 6.20
CA THR A 360 -16.94 2.38 6.88
C THR A 360 -15.60 2.02 6.24
N ILE A 361 -15.53 2.01 4.91
CA ILE A 361 -14.28 1.79 4.16
C ILE A 361 -13.29 2.93 4.43
N SER A 362 -13.75 4.18 4.39
CA SER A 362 -12.91 5.35 4.65
C SER A 362 -12.35 5.34 6.07
N GLU A 363 -13.15 4.97 7.07
CA GLU A 363 -12.71 4.87 8.46
C GLU A 363 -11.73 3.71 8.67
N THR A 364 -11.94 2.59 8.00
CA THR A 364 -10.98 1.47 8.01
C THR A 364 -9.63 1.91 7.44
N LEU A 365 -9.62 2.60 6.31
CA LEU A 365 -8.43 3.18 5.68
C LEU A 365 -7.73 4.20 6.58
N ARG A 366 -8.47 4.99 7.33
CA ARG A 366 -7.92 5.97 8.26
C ARG A 366 -7.23 5.30 9.46
N LEU A 367 -7.94 4.41 10.13
CA LEU A 367 -7.42 3.74 11.33
C LEU A 367 -6.31 2.74 11.03
N ARG A 368 -6.37 2.09 9.87
CA ARG A 368 -5.40 1.06 9.46
C ARG A 368 -4.94 1.32 8.02
N PRO A 369 -4.21 2.44 7.79
CA PRO A 369 -3.53 2.59 6.52
C PRO A 369 -2.55 1.42 6.35
N VAL A 370 -2.78 0.62 5.31
CA VAL A 370 -2.04 -0.63 5.10
C VAL A 370 -0.55 -0.37 4.87
N ALA A 371 -0.22 0.75 4.25
CA ALA A 371 1.14 1.27 4.12
C ALA A 371 1.33 2.53 4.98
N PRO A 372 1.47 2.39 6.32
CA PRO A 372 1.36 3.49 7.28
C PRO A 372 2.46 4.55 7.15
N LEU A 373 3.60 4.19 6.57
CA LEU A 373 4.74 5.07 6.36
C LEU A 373 4.98 5.38 4.87
N ALA A 374 4.04 4.98 4.01
CA ALA A 374 4.20 5.00 2.56
C ALA A 374 5.50 4.28 2.12
N LEU A 375 5.98 4.55 0.89
CA LEU A 375 7.35 4.21 0.51
C LEU A 375 8.22 5.44 0.73
N PRO A 376 9.43 5.30 1.29
CA PRO A 376 10.32 6.43 1.52
C PRO A 376 10.60 7.21 0.25
N HIS A 377 10.63 8.54 0.37
CA HIS A 377 11.03 9.47 -0.69
C HIS A 377 12.49 9.89 -0.50
N SER A 378 13.08 10.48 -1.52
CA SER A 378 14.35 11.18 -1.46
C SER A 378 14.22 12.57 -2.10
N THR A 379 14.90 13.57 -1.55
CA THR A 379 14.94 14.89 -2.17
C THR A 379 15.84 14.85 -3.42
N THR A 380 15.33 15.40 -4.52
CA THR A 380 16.03 15.45 -5.83
C THR A 380 17.00 16.62 -5.92
N ARG A 381 16.81 17.63 -5.08
CA ARG A 381 17.63 18.86 -4.96
C ARG A 381 17.53 19.43 -3.55
N ASP A 382 18.38 20.42 -3.25
CA ASP A 382 18.22 21.21 -2.03
C ASP A 382 16.88 21.92 -2.05
N THR A 383 16.13 21.83 -0.94
CA THR A 383 14.79 22.37 -0.83
C THR A 383 14.50 22.83 0.60
N SER A 384 13.30 23.29 0.85
CA SER A 384 12.85 23.67 2.19
C SER A 384 11.44 23.14 2.48
N LEU A 385 11.15 22.89 3.75
CA LEU A 385 9.82 22.48 4.20
C LEU A 385 9.54 23.12 5.57
N LEU A 386 8.40 23.82 5.71
CA LEU A 386 8.01 24.52 6.96
C LEU A 386 9.14 25.40 7.54
N GLY A 387 9.92 26.07 6.68
CA GLY A 387 11.03 26.93 7.08
C GLY A 387 12.36 26.20 7.33
N PHE A 388 12.40 24.87 7.30
CA PHE A 388 13.64 24.09 7.46
C PHE A 388 14.29 23.79 6.11
N THR A 389 15.59 23.93 6.01
CA THR A 389 16.38 23.56 4.82
C THR A 389 16.61 22.04 4.81
N ILE A 390 16.30 21.39 3.68
CA ILE A 390 16.45 19.95 3.47
C ILE A 390 17.39 19.74 2.28
N PRO A 391 18.62 19.21 2.50
CA PRO A 391 19.59 18.95 1.42
C PRO A 391 19.10 17.90 0.44
N LYS A 392 19.64 17.92 -0.78
CA LYS A 392 19.50 16.87 -1.79
C LYS A 392 19.91 15.50 -1.23
N GLY A 393 19.18 14.45 -1.63
CA GLY A 393 19.47 13.06 -1.22
C GLY A 393 18.96 12.73 0.19
N THR A 394 18.29 13.66 0.89
CA THR A 394 17.69 13.38 2.19
C THR A 394 16.53 12.41 2.04
N THR A 395 16.53 11.33 2.83
CA THR A 395 15.39 10.40 2.89
C THR A 395 14.23 11.05 3.66
N VAL A 396 13.04 10.97 3.11
CA VAL A 396 11.81 11.54 3.68
C VAL A 396 10.76 10.46 3.84
N ILE A 397 10.21 10.32 5.04
CA ILE A 397 9.17 9.33 5.37
C ILE A 397 7.84 10.05 5.61
N PRO A 398 6.85 9.90 4.73
CA PRO A 398 5.49 10.34 5.00
C PRO A 398 4.82 9.39 6.00
N ASN A 399 4.64 9.82 7.24
CA ASN A 399 3.96 9.04 8.27
C ASN A 399 2.45 9.24 8.17
N LEU A 400 1.82 8.50 7.24
CA LEU A 400 0.37 8.55 7.00
C LEU A 400 -0.40 8.14 8.27
N PHE A 401 0.16 7.20 9.04
CA PHE A 401 -0.44 6.75 10.28
C PHE A 401 -0.57 7.92 11.28
N ALA A 402 0.49 8.69 11.47
CA ALA A 402 0.43 9.86 12.37
C ALA A 402 -0.56 10.92 11.86
N ALA A 403 -0.55 11.22 10.56
CA ALA A 403 -1.49 12.17 9.96
C ALA A 403 -2.96 11.74 10.13
N HIS A 404 -3.24 10.44 10.15
CA HIS A 404 -4.59 9.89 10.39
C HIS A 404 -4.96 9.76 11.86
N HIS A 405 -4.00 9.93 12.78
CA HIS A 405 -4.21 9.83 14.22
C HIS A 405 -3.92 11.17 14.95
N ASP A 406 -3.76 12.25 14.18
CA ASP A 406 -3.56 13.59 14.69
C ASP A 406 -4.86 14.13 15.31
N GLU A 407 -4.81 14.46 16.60
CA GLU A 407 -5.96 14.97 17.39
C GLU A 407 -6.41 16.35 16.93
N GLY A 408 -5.51 17.15 16.31
CA GLY A 408 -5.85 18.44 15.70
C GLY A 408 -6.67 18.32 14.41
N THR A 409 -6.56 17.17 13.74
CA THR A 409 -7.27 16.90 12.48
C THR A 409 -8.49 16.01 12.68
N TRP A 410 -8.42 15.02 13.60
CA TRP A 410 -9.42 14.00 13.80
C TRP A 410 -9.93 13.95 15.23
N SER A 411 -11.21 14.23 15.45
CA SER A 411 -11.85 14.07 16.76
C SER A 411 -11.86 12.59 17.15
N ARG A 412 -11.41 12.26 18.37
CA ARG A 412 -11.30 10.88 18.88
C ARG A 412 -10.64 9.94 17.87
N PRO A 413 -9.35 10.18 17.51
CA PRO A 413 -8.70 9.53 16.36
C PRO A 413 -8.50 8.03 16.52
N LEU A 414 -8.56 7.48 17.73
CA LEU A 414 -8.37 6.06 17.99
C LEU A 414 -9.67 5.23 17.93
N GLU A 415 -10.83 5.90 17.87
CA GLU A 415 -12.12 5.24 17.80
C GLU A 415 -12.53 4.96 16.35
N PHE A 416 -13.12 3.79 16.12
CA PHE A 416 -13.73 3.44 14.84
C PHE A 416 -15.11 4.10 14.76
N ARG A 417 -15.24 5.15 13.96
CA ARG A 417 -16.44 5.97 13.81
C ARG A 417 -16.68 6.32 12.34
N PRO A 418 -17.35 5.46 11.58
CA PRO A 418 -17.73 5.76 10.20
C PRO A 418 -18.52 7.07 10.06
N GLU A 419 -19.30 7.44 11.07
CA GLU A 419 -20.15 8.62 11.13
C GLU A 419 -19.35 9.91 10.91
N ARG A 420 -18.05 9.94 11.24
CA ARG A 420 -17.19 11.11 10.97
C ARG A 420 -17.11 11.51 9.52
N PHE A 421 -17.41 10.59 8.59
CA PHE A 421 -17.48 10.85 7.14
C PHE A 421 -18.89 11.17 6.66
N LEU A 422 -19.91 11.06 7.53
CA LEU A 422 -21.31 11.32 7.23
C LEU A 422 -21.82 12.61 7.88
N GLU A 423 -21.40 12.89 9.11
CA GLU A 423 -21.90 13.97 9.99
C GLU A 423 -20.95 15.17 10.08
N ALA A 424 -19.80 15.14 9.36
CA ALA A 424 -18.88 16.27 9.39
C ALA A 424 -19.54 17.53 8.82
N ASP A 425 -19.28 18.69 9.44
CA ASP A 425 -19.70 20.00 8.92
C ASP A 425 -19.21 20.23 7.47
N ASP A 426 -18.06 19.61 7.14
CA ASP A 426 -17.53 19.51 5.79
C ASP A 426 -17.02 18.08 5.51
N PRO A 427 -17.87 17.18 4.95
CA PRO A 427 -17.45 15.83 4.56
C PRO A 427 -16.31 15.82 3.53
N ARG A 428 -16.20 16.87 2.71
CA ARG A 428 -15.09 17.03 1.75
C ARG A 428 -13.76 17.27 2.47
N LEU A 429 -13.76 17.96 3.61
CA LEU A 429 -12.57 18.17 4.42
C LEU A 429 -12.08 16.85 5.03
N ALA A 430 -12.98 16.03 5.56
CA ALA A 430 -12.63 14.70 6.08
C ALA A 430 -12.01 13.83 4.98
N GLN A 431 -12.62 13.78 3.80
CA GLN A 431 -12.04 13.07 2.65
C GLN A 431 -10.70 13.66 2.19
N ARG A 432 -10.55 14.97 2.21
CA ARG A 432 -9.28 15.65 1.89
C ARG A 432 -8.16 15.28 2.85
N ASN A 433 -8.45 15.14 4.14
CA ASN A 433 -7.47 14.79 5.15
C ASN A 433 -7.12 13.30 5.18
N LEU A 434 -7.88 12.46 4.48
CA LEU A 434 -7.66 11.04 4.35
C LEU A 434 -6.64 10.75 3.24
N LEU A 435 -5.42 10.30 3.60
CA LEU A 435 -4.29 10.10 2.70
C LEU A 435 -3.78 8.64 2.66
N PRO A 436 -4.63 7.59 2.66
CA PRO A 436 -4.16 6.20 2.77
C PRO A 436 -3.39 5.75 1.52
N PHE A 437 -3.57 6.43 0.40
CA PHE A 437 -2.91 6.18 -0.89
C PHE A 437 -1.79 7.18 -1.18
N SER A 438 -1.35 7.96 -0.17
CA SER A 438 -0.42 9.07 -0.31
C SER A 438 -0.96 10.17 -1.23
N CYS A 439 -0.11 11.06 -1.74
CA CYS A 439 -0.50 12.14 -2.64
C CYS A 439 0.66 12.55 -3.56
N GLY A 440 0.37 13.37 -4.58
CA GLY A 440 1.36 13.92 -5.50
C GLY A 440 1.83 12.92 -6.57
N ALA A 441 3.04 13.14 -7.10
CA ALA A 441 3.56 12.40 -8.25
C ALA A 441 3.72 10.89 -7.99
N ARG A 442 3.88 10.48 -6.74
CA ARG A 442 4.07 9.11 -6.26
C ARG A 442 2.82 8.51 -5.58
N ALA A 443 1.67 9.18 -5.69
CA ALA A 443 0.41 8.62 -5.20
C ALA A 443 0.13 7.23 -5.78
N CYS A 444 -0.61 6.41 -5.06
CA CYS A 444 -0.96 5.06 -5.50
C CYS A 444 -1.60 5.07 -6.89
N LEU A 445 -1.05 4.25 -7.80
CA LEU A 445 -1.56 4.13 -9.15
C LEU A 445 -2.91 3.37 -9.18
N GLY A 446 -3.07 2.42 -8.25
CA GLY A 446 -4.23 1.54 -8.15
C GLY A 446 -5.33 2.04 -7.22
N GLU A 447 -5.32 3.30 -6.75
CA GLU A 447 -6.30 3.80 -5.78
C GLU A 447 -7.75 3.56 -6.22
N THR A 448 -8.08 3.88 -7.46
CA THR A 448 -9.44 3.68 -7.99
C THR A 448 -9.84 2.21 -7.99
N LEU A 449 -8.94 1.31 -8.43
CA LEU A 449 -9.17 -0.13 -8.42
C LEU A 449 -9.38 -0.66 -7.00
N ALA A 450 -8.47 -0.30 -6.08
CA ALA A 450 -8.53 -0.76 -4.69
C ALA A 450 -9.83 -0.30 -3.99
N ARG A 451 -10.22 0.97 -4.15
CA ARG A 451 -11.47 1.50 -3.58
C ARG A 451 -12.68 0.78 -4.14
N ALA A 452 -12.71 0.54 -5.45
CA ALA A 452 -13.80 -0.17 -6.10
C ALA A 452 -13.88 -1.64 -5.65
N GLU A 453 -12.76 -2.32 -5.60
CA GLU A 453 -12.67 -3.72 -5.20
C GLU A 453 -13.12 -3.93 -3.75
N ILE A 454 -12.62 -3.11 -2.82
CA ILE A 454 -13.03 -3.17 -1.41
C ILE A 454 -14.53 -2.90 -1.27
N PHE A 455 -15.05 -1.90 -1.98
CA PHE A 455 -16.47 -1.55 -1.94
C PHE A 455 -17.35 -2.69 -2.44
N VAL A 456 -17.02 -3.24 -3.60
CA VAL A 456 -17.82 -4.32 -4.22
C VAL A 456 -17.72 -5.60 -3.38
N PHE A 457 -16.52 -6.01 -2.95
CA PHE A 457 -16.32 -7.23 -2.16
C PHE A 457 -17.01 -7.14 -0.81
N LEU A 458 -16.78 -6.05 -0.07
CA LEU A 458 -17.40 -5.86 1.24
C LEU A 458 -18.92 -5.74 1.12
N GLY A 459 -19.42 -5.04 0.09
CA GLY A 459 -20.84 -4.92 -0.19
C GLY A 459 -21.52 -6.27 -0.48
N HIS A 460 -20.91 -7.13 -1.31
CA HIS A 460 -21.41 -8.49 -1.59
C HIS A 460 -21.41 -9.35 -0.31
N VAL A 461 -20.30 -9.33 0.45
CA VAL A 461 -20.19 -10.12 1.68
C VAL A 461 -21.24 -9.69 2.71
N LEU A 462 -21.40 -8.39 2.96
CA LEU A 462 -22.34 -7.89 3.98
C LEU A 462 -23.81 -7.97 3.55
N ARG A 463 -24.07 -8.00 2.23
CA ARG A 463 -25.39 -8.27 1.71
C ARG A 463 -25.83 -9.70 1.99
N GLU A 464 -24.91 -10.67 1.84
CA GLU A 464 -25.22 -12.09 1.89
C GLU A 464 -25.00 -12.70 3.27
N PHE A 465 -23.98 -12.22 4.00
CA PHE A 465 -23.59 -12.82 5.26
C PHE A 465 -23.65 -11.84 6.43
N ARG A 466 -24.00 -12.39 7.60
CA ARG A 466 -23.71 -11.80 8.90
C ARG A 466 -22.38 -12.35 9.39
N LEU A 467 -21.49 -11.44 9.76
CA LEU A 467 -20.18 -11.78 10.33
C LEU A 467 -20.33 -11.93 11.85
N GLU A 468 -19.92 -13.08 12.38
CA GLU A 468 -19.94 -13.33 13.81
C GLU A 468 -18.60 -13.88 14.30
N PRO A 469 -18.20 -13.58 15.55
CA PRO A 469 -17.02 -14.22 16.13
C PRO A 469 -17.24 -15.72 16.28
N PRO A 470 -16.16 -16.54 16.35
CA PRO A 470 -16.26 -18.01 16.46
C PRO A 470 -16.96 -18.44 17.75
N ALA A 471 -16.90 -17.64 18.80
CA ALA A 471 -17.60 -17.81 20.06
C ALA A 471 -17.90 -16.43 20.66
N PRO A 472 -18.89 -16.30 21.58
CA PRO A 472 -19.17 -15.04 22.26
C PRO A 472 -17.92 -14.45 22.92
N GLY A 473 -17.60 -13.19 22.61
CA GLY A 473 -16.44 -12.49 23.15
C GLY A 473 -15.09 -12.82 22.49
N ALA A 474 -15.01 -13.77 21.55
CA ALA A 474 -13.79 -14.10 20.82
C ALA A 474 -13.53 -13.12 19.68
N LEU A 475 -13.33 -11.85 20.02
CA LEU A 475 -13.08 -10.77 19.06
C LEU A 475 -11.61 -10.75 18.59
N PRO A 476 -11.35 -10.38 17.32
CA PRO A 476 -9.99 -10.25 16.81
C PRO A 476 -9.21 -9.13 17.51
N SER A 477 -7.90 -9.33 17.67
CA SER A 477 -7.03 -8.26 18.14
C SER A 477 -6.93 -7.15 17.08
N LEU A 478 -7.12 -5.91 17.50
CA LEU A 478 -6.93 -4.74 16.64
C LEU A 478 -5.49 -4.21 16.67
N ARG A 479 -4.55 -4.89 17.33
CA ARG A 479 -3.12 -4.54 17.32
C ARG A 479 -2.49 -5.07 16.04
N GLY A 480 -1.98 -4.16 15.19
CA GLY A 480 -1.43 -4.53 13.89
C GLY A 480 -0.15 -5.38 13.95
N LEU A 481 0.04 -6.25 12.95
CA LEU A 481 1.31 -6.90 12.67
C LEU A 481 2.05 -6.08 11.60
N TYR A 482 3.15 -5.45 12.01
CA TYR A 482 3.87 -4.50 11.17
C TYR A 482 4.95 -5.22 10.35
N GLY A 483 4.87 -5.08 9.02
CA GLY A 483 5.79 -5.60 8.04
C GLY A 483 5.96 -4.63 6.88
N THR A 484 6.02 -5.13 5.65
CA THR A 484 5.90 -4.31 4.42
C THR A 484 4.50 -3.67 4.34
N VAL A 485 3.49 -4.44 4.76
CA VAL A 485 2.11 -4.00 4.98
C VAL A 485 1.70 -4.28 6.42
N VAL A 486 0.76 -3.48 6.95
CA VAL A 486 0.16 -3.73 8.28
C VAL A 486 -0.97 -4.71 8.13
N ARG A 487 -0.78 -5.91 8.64
CA ARG A 487 -1.77 -6.99 8.62
C ARG A 487 -2.53 -7.06 9.95
N CYS A 488 -3.78 -7.48 9.88
CA CYS A 488 -4.51 -7.91 11.05
C CYS A 488 -3.92 -9.23 11.58
N PRO A 489 -3.78 -9.43 12.89
CA PRO A 489 -3.45 -10.74 13.44
C PRO A 489 -4.45 -11.80 12.95
N PRO A 490 -4.01 -13.05 12.73
CA PRO A 490 -4.92 -14.11 12.31
C PRO A 490 -6.10 -14.27 13.28
N PHE A 491 -7.30 -14.37 12.74
CA PHE A 491 -8.52 -14.62 13.50
C PHE A 491 -9.47 -15.49 12.68
N ARG A 492 -10.48 -16.02 13.34
CA ARG A 492 -11.56 -16.76 12.69
C ARG A 492 -12.85 -15.99 12.77
N VAL A 493 -13.67 -16.12 11.74
CA VAL A 493 -15.00 -15.51 11.62
C VAL A 493 -15.98 -16.54 11.10
N ARG A 494 -17.21 -16.49 11.57
CA ARG A 494 -18.34 -17.24 11.02
C ARG A 494 -19.09 -16.34 10.04
N LEU A 495 -19.34 -16.85 8.86
CA LEU A 495 -20.13 -16.17 7.83
C LEU A 495 -21.50 -16.87 7.78
N LEU A 496 -22.49 -16.29 8.42
CA LEU A 496 -23.83 -16.83 8.51
C LEU A 496 -24.71 -16.21 7.43
N PRO A 497 -25.36 -17.02 6.55
CA PRO A 497 -26.25 -16.49 5.54
C PRO A 497 -27.33 -15.60 6.17
N ARG A 498 -27.57 -14.42 5.60
CA ARG A 498 -28.68 -13.55 6.01
C ARG A 498 -29.95 -14.01 5.30
N GLY A 499 -31.02 -14.20 6.09
CA GLY A 499 -32.37 -14.35 5.54
C GLY A 499 -32.89 -13.03 4.96
N PRO A 500 -34.03 -13.07 4.24
CA PRO A 500 -34.72 -11.86 3.85
C PRO A 500 -35.03 -11.01 5.08
N LEU A 501 -34.89 -9.68 4.97
CA LEU A 501 -35.32 -8.77 6.05
C LEU A 501 -36.82 -8.95 6.28
N PRO A 502 -37.28 -8.84 7.55
CA PRO A 502 -38.71 -8.73 7.81
C PRO A 502 -39.28 -7.54 7.04
N GLU A 503 -40.41 -7.73 6.40
CA GLU A 503 -41.12 -6.64 5.72
C GLU A 503 -41.32 -5.46 6.68
N PRO A 504 -41.14 -4.23 6.22
CA PRO A 504 -41.43 -3.07 7.05
C PRO A 504 -42.91 -3.16 7.50
N PRO A 505 -43.20 -2.82 8.78
CA PRO A 505 -44.59 -2.83 9.23
C PRO A 505 -45.45 -1.97 8.28
N GLU A 506 -46.58 -2.53 7.83
CA GLU A 506 -47.52 -1.79 7.03
C GLU A 506 -47.85 -0.45 7.70
N PRO A 507 -47.89 0.66 6.97
CA PRO A 507 -48.28 1.94 7.52
C PRO A 507 -49.67 1.76 8.16
N PRO A 508 -49.92 2.37 9.33
CA PRO A 508 -51.21 2.25 10.00
C PRO A 508 -52.28 2.70 9.03
N VAL A 509 -53.24 1.82 8.76
CA VAL A 509 -54.44 2.15 7.99
C VAL A 509 -55.13 3.24 8.78
N THR A 510 -55.04 4.47 8.30
CA THR A 510 -55.80 5.61 8.83
C THR A 510 -57.26 5.38 8.50
N PRO A 511 -58.18 5.43 9.49
CA PRO A 511 -59.59 5.22 9.29
C PRO A 511 -60.24 6.31 8.45
#